data_d52aa271276f3c34001d344499e8446c
#
_entry.id   d52aa271276f3c34001d344499e8446c
#
_cell.length_a   1.000
_cell.length_b   1.000
_cell.length_c   1.000
_cell.angle_alpha   90.00
_cell.angle_beta   90.00
_cell.angle_gamma   90.00
#
_symmetry.space_group_name_H-M   'P 1'
#
loop_
_entity.id
_entity.type
_entity.pdbx_description
1 polymer ?
#
loop_
_entity_poly.entity_id
_entity_poly.type
_entity_poly.pdbx_seq_one_letter_code
_entity_poly.pdbx_strand_id
1 'polypeptide(L)'
;MKDAKNTFQNIHYNRQKPSFCLKVALGVGEFFYKKVINLKNFLYEINFLKEQKTDSYVICVGNLTTGGVGKTPIVIDLANELAKKENIAIISRGYKSKLSKKEAHIIKDFKELKFKNGSLCGDEPYQLAKKVKNNVVVITCPNRKKAIDLARIKFGIKTVVLDDGFSNRKVKKDKTILVIDSKMRFGNEHLLPFGPLREPISEIKRADEIILVNKGDENIDEARLWVEKFDKPFKIATFEPKSIYNLQSKAQVVNPKKQKAVAFCAIGQPSQFFDFAKRYYALPETVSFDDHHGYTKKDIKELVKVAKRNKTNIFITTQKDEAKLKCLVDDVSGYSFNVMELGVRIEEQ
;
A
#
# COMPACT_ATOMS: atom_id res chain seq x y z
N MET A 1 -17.35 -7.34 14.80
CA MET A 1 -16.13 -6.57 14.46
C MET A 1 -16.04 -6.17 12.97
N LYS A 2 -16.51 -7.01 12.03
CA LYS A 2 -16.52 -6.71 10.57
C LYS A 2 -17.36 -5.47 10.24
N ASP A 3 -18.58 -5.39 10.77
CA ASP A 3 -19.49 -4.27 10.51
C ASP A 3 -18.93 -2.92 11.00
N ALA A 4 -18.28 -2.91 12.16
CA ALA A 4 -17.69 -1.69 12.71
C ALA A 4 -16.56 -1.13 11.81
N LYS A 5 -15.65 -1.99 11.28
CA LYS A 5 -14.56 -1.54 10.41
C LYS A 5 -15.09 -0.96 9.10
N ASN A 6 -16.11 -1.59 8.51
CA ASN A 6 -16.76 -1.10 7.30
C ASN A 6 -17.52 0.21 7.57
N THR A 7 -18.18 0.34 8.72
CA THR A 7 -18.85 1.56 9.14
C THR A 7 -17.86 2.72 9.27
N PHE A 8 -16.71 2.53 9.93
CA PHE A 8 -15.68 3.56 10.04
C PHE A 8 -15.12 3.96 8.67
N GLN A 9 -14.82 3.00 7.80
CA GLN A 9 -14.36 3.31 6.44
C GLN A 9 -15.40 4.12 5.65
N ASN A 10 -16.69 3.77 5.76
CA ASN A 10 -17.76 4.50 5.09
C ASN A 10 -17.89 5.93 5.62
N ILE A 11 -17.73 6.15 6.92
CA ILE A 11 -17.75 7.49 7.54
C ILE A 11 -16.52 8.29 7.07
N HIS A 12 -15.33 7.70 7.08
CA HIS A 12 -14.07 8.35 6.68
C HIS A 12 -14.09 8.89 5.24
N TYR A 13 -14.85 8.23 4.36
CA TYR A 13 -14.93 8.61 2.95
C TYR A 13 -16.32 9.10 2.53
N ASN A 14 -17.09 9.65 3.48
CA ASN A 14 -18.42 10.27 3.24
C ASN A 14 -19.46 9.36 2.58
N ARG A 15 -19.28 8.03 2.67
CA ARG A 15 -20.22 7.04 2.13
C ARG A 15 -21.41 6.76 3.06
N GLN A 16 -21.26 7.10 4.34
CA GLN A 16 -22.27 6.91 5.38
C GLN A 16 -22.16 8.02 6.44
N LYS A 17 -23.29 8.59 6.84
CA LYS A 17 -23.33 9.53 7.96
C LYS A 17 -23.37 8.75 9.28
N PRO A 18 -22.58 9.12 10.30
CA PRO A 18 -22.67 8.51 11.63
C PRO A 18 -23.98 8.92 12.32
N SER A 19 -24.49 8.06 13.20
CA SER A 19 -25.57 8.45 14.13
C SER A 19 -25.11 9.61 15.03
N PHE A 20 -26.05 10.35 15.60
CA PHE A 20 -25.72 11.52 16.43
C PHE A 20 -24.76 11.18 17.59
N CYS A 21 -25.05 10.14 18.35
CA CYS A 21 -24.18 9.70 19.46
C CYS A 21 -22.78 9.31 18.97
N LEU A 22 -22.70 8.57 17.85
CA LEU A 22 -21.42 8.18 17.26
C LEU A 22 -20.64 9.41 16.75
N LYS A 23 -21.31 10.37 16.14
CA LYS A 23 -20.71 11.64 15.69
C LYS A 23 -20.08 12.41 16.84
N VAL A 24 -20.79 12.55 17.96
CA VAL A 24 -20.27 13.21 19.16
C VAL A 24 -19.06 12.46 19.71
N ALA A 25 -19.14 11.14 19.87
CA ALA A 25 -18.03 10.32 20.37
C ALA A 25 -16.79 10.43 19.48
N LEU A 26 -16.97 10.36 18.15
CA LEU A 26 -15.87 10.51 17.19
C LEU A 26 -15.26 11.92 17.21
N GLY A 27 -16.09 12.96 17.34
CA GLY A 27 -15.64 14.34 17.43
C GLY A 27 -14.83 14.62 18.70
N VAL A 28 -15.25 14.08 19.84
CA VAL A 28 -14.47 14.15 21.10
C VAL A 28 -13.12 13.41 20.93
N GLY A 29 -13.13 12.22 20.36
CA GLY A 29 -11.90 11.46 20.08
C GLY A 29 -10.95 12.22 19.16
N GLU A 30 -11.46 12.82 18.10
CA GLU A 30 -10.69 13.65 17.17
C GLU A 30 -10.08 14.87 17.88
N PHE A 31 -10.85 15.55 18.73
CA PHE A 31 -10.36 16.71 19.49
C PHE A 31 -9.10 16.35 20.31
N PHE A 32 -9.16 15.27 21.08
CA PHE A 32 -7.99 14.85 21.86
C PHE A 32 -6.83 14.39 20.96
N TYR A 33 -7.11 13.63 19.92
CA TYR A 33 -6.10 13.19 18.95
C TYR A 33 -5.40 14.40 18.30
N LYS A 34 -6.17 15.40 17.86
CA LYS A 34 -5.67 16.66 17.28
C LYS A 34 -4.74 17.40 18.23
N LYS A 35 -5.10 17.50 19.51
CA LYS A 35 -4.25 18.15 20.53
C LYS A 35 -2.92 17.43 20.68
N VAL A 36 -2.94 16.09 20.77
CA VAL A 36 -1.72 15.28 20.91
C VAL A 36 -0.81 15.41 19.69
N ILE A 37 -1.39 15.32 18.47
CA ILE A 37 -0.60 15.42 17.23
C ILE A 37 -0.03 16.83 17.06
N ASN A 38 -0.82 17.87 17.30
CA ASN A 38 -0.37 19.26 17.19
C ASN A 38 0.73 19.54 18.21
N LEU A 39 0.59 19.10 19.47
CA LEU A 39 1.63 19.24 20.47
C LEU A 39 2.92 18.52 20.05
N LYS A 40 2.82 17.27 19.58
CA LYS A 40 3.98 16.53 19.04
C LYS A 40 4.67 17.32 17.92
N ASN A 41 3.92 17.83 16.96
CA ASN A 41 4.47 18.57 15.82
C ASN A 41 5.10 19.87 16.24
N PHE A 42 4.45 20.62 17.13
CA PHE A 42 4.99 21.84 17.72
C PHE A 42 6.32 21.59 18.46
N LEU A 43 6.41 20.53 19.28
CA LEU A 43 7.65 20.18 19.96
C LEU A 43 8.82 19.88 19.01
N TYR A 44 8.55 19.34 17.82
CA TYR A 44 9.56 19.19 16.77
C TYR A 44 9.89 20.53 16.10
N GLU A 45 8.92 21.42 15.87
CA GLU A 45 9.14 22.73 15.25
C GLU A 45 10.03 23.63 16.11
N ILE A 46 9.83 23.62 17.41
CA ILE A 46 10.68 24.38 18.37
C ILE A 46 11.99 23.63 18.73
N ASN A 47 12.31 22.51 18.05
CA ASN A 47 13.49 21.68 18.31
C ASN A 47 13.60 21.10 19.73
N PHE A 48 12.51 21.08 20.53
CA PHE A 48 12.46 20.37 21.80
C PHE A 48 12.59 18.86 21.60
N LEU A 49 11.85 18.31 20.63
CA LEU A 49 12.09 16.97 20.11
C LEU A 49 13.01 17.06 18.89
N LYS A 50 14.14 16.35 18.93
CA LYS A 50 15.14 16.41 17.86
C LYS A 50 14.96 15.25 16.86
N GLU A 51 15.03 15.58 15.59
CA GLU A 51 15.18 14.59 14.54
C GLU A 51 16.61 14.06 14.50
N GLN A 52 16.77 12.74 14.55
CA GLN A 52 18.07 12.09 14.50
C GLN A 52 18.63 12.14 13.07
N LYS A 53 19.78 12.74 12.91
CA LYS A 53 20.53 12.69 11.65
C LYS A 53 21.12 11.28 11.44
N THR A 54 21.24 10.88 10.20
CA THR A 54 21.93 9.69 9.77
C THR A 54 23.00 10.08 8.73
N ASP A 55 23.97 9.22 8.53
CA ASP A 55 24.98 9.45 7.48
C ASP A 55 24.51 8.91 6.11
N SER A 56 23.30 8.48 5.97
CA SER A 56 22.68 8.06 4.71
C SER A 56 21.73 9.14 4.23
N TYR A 57 21.61 9.28 2.91
CA TYR A 57 20.57 10.10 2.28
C TYR A 57 19.22 9.41 2.43
N VAL A 58 18.27 10.07 3.07
CA VAL A 58 16.99 9.47 3.45
C VAL A 58 15.85 10.04 2.61
N ILE A 59 15.32 9.20 1.72
CA ILE A 59 14.10 9.51 0.96
C ILE A 59 12.91 8.87 1.68
N CYS A 60 11.91 9.66 2.00
CA CYS A 60 10.70 9.19 2.65
C CYS A 60 9.55 9.14 1.65
N VAL A 61 8.90 8.00 1.50
CA VAL A 61 7.61 7.88 0.81
C VAL A 61 6.54 7.61 1.87
N GLY A 62 5.55 8.49 1.94
CA GLY A 62 4.51 8.36 2.95
C GLY A 62 3.19 9.00 2.54
N ASN A 63 2.21 9.01 3.44
CA ASN A 63 0.91 9.63 3.23
C ASN A 63 0.33 10.16 4.54
N LEU A 64 -0.69 11.02 4.45
CA LEU A 64 -1.38 11.59 5.61
C LEU A 64 -2.54 10.74 6.11
N THR A 65 -3.12 9.89 5.27
CA THR A 65 -4.33 9.14 5.59
C THR A 65 -4.04 7.71 6.04
N THR A 66 -5.00 7.10 6.71
CA THR A 66 -5.05 5.64 6.85
C THR A 66 -5.57 5.01 5.57
N GLY A 67 -5.14 3.77 5.25
CA GLY A 67 -5.60 3.02 4.09
C GLY A 67 -4.57 2.87 2.98
N GLY A 68 -4.96 2.18 1.93
CA GLY A 68 -4.10 1.78 0.81
C GLY A 68 -4.02 2.82 -0.31
N VAL A 69 -3.33 3.95 -0.10
CA VAL A 69 -3.17 4.99 -1.14
C VAL A 69 -2.30 4.56 -2.33
N GLY A 70 -1.62 3.40 -2.24
CA GLY A 70 -0.77 2.90 -3.32
C GLY A 70 0.72 3.17 -3.12
N LYS A 71 1.19 3.38 -1.90
CA LYS A 71 2.63 3.63 -1.60
C LYS A 71 3.57 2.53 -2.07
N THR A 72 3.24 1.27 -1.78
CA THR A 72 4.14 0.13 -2.00
C THR A 72 4.65 0.02 -3.44
N PRO A 73 3.80 0.10 -4.48
CA PRO A 73 4.28 0.14 -5.87
C PRO A 73 5.21 1.32 -6.17
N ILE A 74 4.92 2.51 -5.61
CA ILE A 74 5.77 3.70 -5.78
C ILE A 74 7.14 3.50 -5.11
N VAL A 75 7.17 2.95 -3.90
CA VAL A 75 8.42 2.63 -3.19
C VAL A 75 9.27 1.64 -3.98
N ILE A 76 8.64 0.61 -4.57
CA ILE A 76 9.32 -0.39 -5.40
C ILE A 76 9.90 0.25 -6.66
N ASP A 77 9.09 1.05 -7.35
CA ASP A 77 9.50 1.72 -8.59
C ASP A 77 10.67 2.67 -8.33
N LEU A 78 10.52 3.56 -7.35
CA LEU A 78 11.56 4.49 -6.93
C LEU A 78 12.87 3.77 -6.54
N ALA A 79 12.78 2.72 -5.71
CA ALA A 79 13.96 1.97 -5.29
C ALA A 79 14.63 1.26 -6.48
N ASN A 80 13.86 0.70 -7.41
CA ASN A 80 14.38 0.06 -8.60
C ASN A 80 15.02 1.05 -9.58
N GLU A 81 14.52 2.27 -9.68
CA GLU A 81 15.13 3.34 -10.48
C GLU A 81 16.46 3.80 -9.86
N LEU A 82 16.48 4.10 -8.58
CA LEU A 82 17.69 4.46 -7.86
C LEU A 82 18.75 3.33 -7.92
N ALA A 83 18.29 2.09 -7.88
CA ALA A 83 19.13 0.91 -7.97
C ALA A 83 19.82 0.72 -9.33
N LYS A 84 19.51 1.51 -10.34
CA LYS A 84 20.28 1.55 -11.58
C LYS A 84 21.66 2.21 -11.41
N LYS A 85 21.82 3.03 -10.36
CA LYS A 85 23.02 3.83 -10.12
C LYS A 85 23.83 3.37 -8.91
N GLU A 86 23.16 2.90 -7.86
CA GLU A 86 23.80 2.52 -6.60
C GLU A 86 23.00 1.44 -5.85
N ASN A 87 23.58 0.87 -4.80
CA ASN A 87 22.88 -0.05 -3.90
C ASN A 87 21.93 0.72 -2.98
N ILE A 88 20.70 0.26 -2.86
CA ILE A 88 19.62 0.92 -2.12
C ILE A 88 19.12 0.04 -0.98
N ALA A 89 18.66 0.65 0.11
CA ALA A 89 17.88 -0.06 1.11
C ALA A 89 16.45 0.51 1.21
N ILE A 90 15.46 -0.37 1.27
CA ILE A 90 14.10 -0.02 1.68
C ILE A 90 13.96 -0.34 3.17
N ILE A 91 13.54 0.66 3.94
CA ILE A 91 13.31 0.52 5.37
C ILE A 91 11.80 0.59 5.64
N SER A 92 11.22 -0.53 6.08
CA SER A 92 9.80 -0.62 6.44
C SER A 92 9.62 -0.75 7.97
N ARG A 93 8.42 -0.49 8.46
CA ARG A 93 8.07 -0.64 9.88
C ARG A 93 7.97 -2.10 10.33
N GLY A 94 7.64 -3.00 9.42
CA GLY A 94 7.29 -4.37 9.77
C GLY A 94 5.91 -4.44 10.43
N TYR A 95 4.91 -3.74 9.89
CA TYR A 95 3.55 -3.82 10.40
C TYR A 95 3.03 -5.26 10.32
N LYS A 96 2.38 -5.74 11.41
CA LYS A 96 1.95 -7.14 11.59
C LYS A 96 3.06 -8.20 11.54
N SER A 97 4.33 -7.79 11.54
CA SER A 97 5.45 -8.72 11.69
C SER A 97 5.43 -9.37 13.08
N LYS A 98 5.75 -10.65 13.14
CA LYS A 98 5.97 -11.42 14.38
C LYS A 98 7.42 -11.36 14.86
N LEU A 99 8.32 -10.75 14.08
CA LEU A 99 9.71 -10.57 14.44
C LEU A 99 9.87 -9.59 15.60
N SER A 100 10.96 -9.68 16.33
CA SER A 100 11.29 -8.78 17.44
C SER A 100 11.21 -7.31 16.99
N LYS A 101 10.53 -6.48 17.79
CA LYS A 101 10.44 -5.03 17.54
C LYS A 101 11.67 -4.25 18.03
N LYS A 102 12.58 -4.92 18.75
CA LYS A 102 13.78 -4.31 19.34
C LYS A 102 14.94 -4.28 18.36
N GLU A 103 14.94 -5.15 17.36
CA GLU A 103 16.03 -5.36 16.42
C GLU A 103 15.62 -5.03 14.97
N ALA A 104 16.62 -4.79 14.15
CA ALA A 104 16.43 -4.63 12.71
C ALA A 104 16.61 -5.99 12.02
N HIS A 105 15.64 -6.35 11.18
CA HIS A 105 15.63 -7.63 10.49
C HIS A 105 15.77 -7.45 8.99
N ILE A 106 16.75 -8.14 8.40
CA ILE A 106 16.96 -8.19 6.96
C ILE A 106 15.94 -9.16 6.37
N ILE A 107 15.04 -8.65 5.51
CA ILE A 107 14.03 -9.45 4.82
C ILE A 107 14.58 -9.98 3.50
N LYS A 108 15.36 -9.14 2.80
CA LYS A 108 16.08 -9.48 1.58
C LYS A 108 17.45 -8.79 1.60
N ASP A 109 18.49 -9.50 1.27
CA ASP A 109 19.80 -8.92 0.94
C ASP A 109 20.07 -9.00 -0.57
N PHE A 110 21.30 -8.72 -0.98
CA PHE A 110 21.69 -8.77 -2.41
C PHE A 110 21.66 -10.18 -3.00
N LYS A 111 21.70 -11.21 -2.17
CA LYS A 111 21.80 -12.61 -2.60
C LYS A 111 20.43 -13.28 -2.62
N GLU A 112 19.64 -13.10 -1.57
CA GLU A 112 18.43 -13.89 -1.38
C GLU A 112 17.36 -13.21 -0.53
N LEU A 113 16.15 -13.70 -0.68
CA LEU A 113 15.01 -13.45 0.18
C LEU A 113 15.08 -14.39 1.40
N LYS A 114 15.15 -13.82 2.62
CA LYS A 114 15.38 -14.58 3.86
C LYS A 114 14.16 -15.34 4.38
N PHE A 115 12.97 -15.07 3.85
CA PHE A 115 11.72 -15.65 4.32
C PHE A 115 10.98 -16.31 3.17
N LYS A 116 10.38 -17.49 3.42
CA LYS A 116 9.59 -18.22 2.41
C LYS A 116 8.24 -17.55 2.13
N ASN A 117 7.69 -16.84 3.13
CA ASN A 117 6.42 -16.12 3.02
C ASN A 117 6.34 -14.96 4.03
N GLY A 118 5.26 -14.18 3.98
CA GLY A 118 5.04 -13.03 4.86
C GLY A 118 4.58 -13.35 6.29
N SER A 119 4.38 -14.61 6.66
CA SER A 119 3.78 -14.99 7.96
C SER A 119 4.57 -14.53 9.18
N LEU A 120 5.89 -14.42 9.05
CA LEU A 120 6.80 -13.97 10.12
C LEU A 120 7.18 -12.50 9.95
N CYS A 121 7.59 -12.10 8.75
CA CYS A 121 8.11 -10.75 8.51
C CYS A 121 7.03 -9.69 8.21
N GLY A 122 5.79 -10.11 7.98
CA GLY A 122 4.69 -9.27 7.54
C GLY A 122 4.53 -9.26 6.01
N ASP A 123 3.29 -9.14 5.55
CA ASP A 123 2.97 -9.23 4.12
C ASP A 123 3.60 -8.08 3.30
N GLU A 124 3.55 -6.84 3.81
CA GLU A 124 4.11 -5.67 3.09
C GLU A 124 5.62 -5.77 2.89
N PRO A 125 6.45 -6.01 3.93
CA PRO A 125 7.89 -6.19 3.75
C PRO A 125 8.24 -7.36 2.84
N TYR A 126 7.48 -8.45 2.90
CA TYR A 126 7.67 -9.60 2.02
C TYR A 126 7.39 -9.26 0.56
N GLN A 127 6.31 -8.52 0.28
CA GLN A 127 5.97 -8.07 -1.07
C GLN A 127 7.03 -7.11 -1.63
N LEU A 128 7.51 -6.15 -0.82
CA LEU A 128 8.62 -5.28 -1.19
C LEU A 128 9.83 -6.12 -1.60
N ALA A 129 10.24 -7.04 -0.74
CA ALA A 129 11.41 -7.87 -0.93
C ALA A 129 11.33 -8.76 -2.19
N LYS A 130 10.13 -9.26 -2.52
CA LYS A 130 9.91 -10.11 -3.70
C LYS A 130 9.99 -9.34 -5.03
N LYS A 131 9.69 -8.03 -5.02
CA LYS A 131 9.52 -7.24 -6.24
C LYS A 131 10.71 -6.33 -6.59
N VAL A 132 11.61 -6.13 -5.65
CA VAL A 132 12.77 -5.26 -5.88
C VAL A 132 13.93 -6.01 -6.52
N LYS A 133 14.77 -5.26 -7.25
CA LYS A 133 15.98 -5.77 -7.91
C LYS A 133 17.00 -6.35 -6.92
N ASN A 134 18.00 -7.07 -7.42
CA ASN A 134 18.99 -7.75 -6.56
C ASN A 134 19.90 -6.79 -5.78
N ASN A 135 20.12 -5.59 -6.28
CA ASN A 135 20.91 -4.55 -5.60
C ASN A 135 20.05 -3.67 -4.64
N VAL A 136 18.85 -4.12 -4.29
CA VAL A 136 18.01 -3.51 -3.26
C VAL A 136 17.89 -4.43 -2.06
N VAL A 137 18.27 -3.93 -0.89
CA VAL A 137 18.12 -4.60 0.40
C VAL A 137 16.80 -4.15 1.04
N VAL A 138 16.08 -5.06 1.70
CA VAL A 138 14.84 -4.73 2.44
C VAL A 138 15.04 -5.07 3.91
N ILE A 139 14.87 -4.06 4.77
CA ILE A 139 15.06 -4.17 6.22
C ILE A 139 13.80 -3.68 6.95
N THR A 140 13.43 -4.36 8.01
CA THR A 140 12.31 -3.96 8.87
C THR A 140 12.77 -3.63 10.27
N CYS A 141 12.31 -2.50 10.81
CA CYS A 141 12.46 -2.13 12.21
C CYS A 141 11.51 -0.98 12.55
N PRO A 142 10.78 -1.02 13.68
CA PRO A 142 10.05 0.15 14.17
C PRO A 142 10.97 1.34 14.45
N ASN A 143 12.19 1.11 14.95
CA ASN A 143 13.22 2.12 15.05
C ASN A 143 13.96 2.25 13.70
N ARG A 144 13.55 3.24 12.91
CA ARG A 144 14.09 3.47 11.56
C ARG A 144 15.58 3.72 11.56
N LYS A 145 16.10 4.46 12.57
CA LYS A 145 17.55 4.74 12.66
C LYS A 145 18.36 3.46 12.75
N LYS A 146 17.97 2.51 13.61
CA LYS A 146 18.66 1.21 13.71
C LYS A 146 18.70 0.47 12.38
N ALA A 147 17.62 0.53 11.59
CA ALA A 147 17.57 -0.13 10.28
C ALA A 147 18.47 0.58 9.25
N ILE A 148 18.51 1.91 9.28
CA ILE A 148 19.41 2.71 8.42
C ILE A 148 20.86 2.43 8.78
N ASP A 149 21.21 2.46 10.07
CA ASP A 149 22.57 2.15 10.55
C ASP A 149 22.98 0.73 10.13
N LEU A 150 22.08 -0.25 10.24
CA LEU A 150 22.35 -1.63 9.76
C LEU A 150 22.60 -1.67 8.25
N ALA A 151 21.81 -0.96 7.44
CA ALA A 151 21.98 -0.89 6.00
C ALA A 151 23.36 -0.31 5.64
N ARG A 152 23.77 0.76 6.32
CA ARG A 152 25.06 1.40 6.11
C ARG A 152 26.24 0.53 6.56
N ILE A 153 26.21 0.04 7.80
CA ILE A 153 27.32 -0.70 8.40
C ILE A 153 27.53 -2.04 7.70
N LYS A 154 26.45 -2.78 7.43
CA LYS A 154 26.56 -4.13 6.88
C LYS A 154 26.71 -4.18 5.36
N PHE A 155 26.13 -3.22 4.64
CA PHE A 155 26.04 -3.24 3.18
C PHE A 155 26.66 -2.04 2.50
N GLY A 156 27.20 -1.05 3.25
CA GLY A 156 27.78 0.17 2.69
C GLY A 156 26.77 1.09 1.99
N ILE A 157 25.46 0.91 2.25
CA ILE A 157 24.41 1.63 1.55
C ILE A 157 24.36 3.08 2.03
N LYS A 158 24.40 4.01 1.06
CA LYS A 158 24.37 5.46 1.32
C LYS A 158 22.99 6.06 1.14
N THR A 159 22.13 5.47 0.31
CA THR A 159 20.76 5.97 0.05
C THR A 159 19.72 4.98 0.51
N VAL A 160 18.75 5.45 1.29
CA VAL A 160 17.67 4.62 1.83
C VAL A 160 16.30 5.21 1.50
N VAL A 161 15.33 4.35 1.24
CA VAL A 161 13.92 4.70 1.03
C VAL A 161 13.11 4.23 2.23
N LEU A 162 12.49 5.17 2.96
CA LEU A 162 11.58 4.86 4.07
C LEU A 162 10.18 4.61 3.53
N ASP A 163 9.68 3.41 3.70
CA ASP A 163 8.29 3.05 3.45
C ASP A 163 7.40 3.46 4.63
N ASP A 164 6.37 4.26 4.35
CA ASP A 164 5.42 4.82 5.31
C ASP A 164 6.10 5.61 6.45
N GLY A 165 7.00 6.52 6.08
CA GLY A 165 7.81 7.29 7.02
C GLY A 165 7.30 8.69 7.36
N PHE A 166 6.22 9.22 6.73
CA PHE A 166 5.82 10.62 6.84
C PHE A 166 5.54 11.07 8.28
N SER A 167 4.74 10.31 9.02
CA SER A 167 4.40 10.61 10.41
C SER A 167 5.51 10.30 11.42
N ASN A 168 6.59 9.64 10.98
CA ASN A 168 7.74 9.37 11.83
C ASN A 168 8.76 10.51 11.71
N ARG A 169 8.76 11.42 12.69
CA ARG A 169 9.70 12.56 12.76
C ARG A 169 11.00 12.26 13.51
N LYS A 170 11.18 11.02 13.99
CA LYS A 170 12.39 10.66 14.76
C LYS A 170 13.67 10.63 13.91
N VAL A 171 13.57 10.45 12.62
CA VAL A 171 14.70 10.46 11.68
C VAL A 171 14.54 11.64 10.74
N LYS A 172 15.61 12.42 10.56
CA LYS A 172 15.68 13.49 9.58
C LYS A 172 15.57 12.88 8.18
N LYS A 173 14.79 13.50 7.31
CA LYS A 173 14.61 13.13 5.92
C LYS A 173 15.25 14.18 5.04
N ASP A 174 15.95 13.75 4.00
CA ASP A 174 16.57 14.64 3.02
C ASP A 174 15.61 14.93 1.86
N LYS A 175 14.72 13.98 1.54
CA LYS A 175 13.60 14.17 0.61
C LYS A 175 12.35 13.47 1.12
N THR A 176 11.21 14.15 1.05
CA THR A 176 9.90 13.64 1.47
C THR A 176 8.92 13.67 0.32
N ILE A 177 8.44 12.50 -0.10
CA ILE A 177 7.45 12.30 -1.14
C ILE A 177 6.12 11.94 -0.48
N LEU A 178 5.12 12.78 -0.67
CA LEU A 178 3.76 12.56 -0.16
C LEU A 178 2.88 11.92 -1.23
N VAL A 179 2.36 10.75 -0.94
CA VAL A 179 1.48 10.01 -1.84
C VAL A 179 0.02 10.28 -1.48
N ILE A 180 -0.76 10.72 -2.46
CA ILE A 180 -2.19 11.03 -2.32
C ILE A 180 -2.98 10.26 -3.38
N ASP A 181 -4.08 9.63 -2.99
CA ASP A 181 -5.01 8.99 -3.92
C ASP A 181 -5.88 10.07 -4.59
N SER A 182 -5.94 10.12 -5.93
CA SER A 182 -6.64 11.15 -6.70
C SER A 182 -8.13 11.21 -6.38
N LYS A 183 -8.75 10.04 -6.21
CA LYS A 183 -10.19 9.90 -5.96
C LYS A 183 -10.56 10.07 -4.49
N MET A 184 -9.79 9.44 -3.60
CA MET A 184 -10.09 9.42 -2.18
C MET A 184 -9.58 10.67 -1.46
N ARG A 185 -8.55 11.34 -2.01
CA ARG A 185 -7.93 12.55 -1.45
C ARG A 185 -7.69 12.39 0.06
N PHE A 186 -8.28 13.27 0.86
CA PHE A 186 -8.21 13.23 2.33
C PHE A 186 -9.51 12.74 2.99
N GLY A 187 -10.40 12.11 2.21
CA GLY A 187 -11.69 11.62 2.70
C GLY A 187 -12.57 12.75 3.19
N ASN A 188 -13.07 12.64 4.42
CA ASN A 188 -13.88 13.67 5.07
C ASN A 188 -13.05 14.79 5.73
N GLU A 189 -11.73 14.80 5.52
CA GLU A 189 -10.77 15.80 6.04
C GLU A 189 -10.66 15.88 7.57
N HIS A 190 -11.28 14.97 8.29
CA HIS A 190 -11.15 14.85 9.72
C HIS A 190 -9.95 13.98 10.12
N LEU A 191 -9.40 14.27 11.30
CA LEU A 191 -8.39 13.43 11.93
C LEU A 191 -9.01 12.16 12.53
N LEU A 192 -8.15 11.17 12.82
CA LEU A 192 -8.58 9.98 13.56
C LEU A 192 -9.19 10.39 14.93
N PRO A 193 -10.21 9.68 15.41
CA PRO A 193 -10.90 8.55 14.77
C PRO A 193 -12.07 8.95 13.86
N PHE A 194 -12.40 10.26 13.73
CA PHE A 194 -13.55 10.72 12.95
C PHE A 194 -13.31 10.64 11.44
N GLY A 195 -12.09 10.84 11.00
CA GLY A 195 -11.69 10.75 9.61
C GLY A 195 -10.43 9.92 9.40
N PRO A 196 -9.96 9.83 8.16
CA PRO A 196 -8.82 8.99 7.81
C PRO A 196 -7.47 9.64 8.12
N LEU A 197 -7.41 10.93 8.44
CA LEU A 197 -6.16 11.66 8.59
C LEU A 197 -5.39 11.25 9.86
N ARG A 198 -4.12 10.91 9.68
CA ARG A 198 -3.16 10.64 10.76
C ARG A 198 -2.47 11.91 11.25
N GLU A 199 -2.39 12.91 10.37
CA GLU A 199 -1.84 14.25 10.65
C GLU A 199 -2.66 15.32 9.95
N PRO A 200 -2.66 16.57 10.43
CA PRO A 200 -3.38 17.67 9.79
C PRO A 200 -2.93 17.87 8.33
N ILE A 201 -3.83 18.34 7.47
CA ILE A 201 -3.54 18.65 6.07
C ILE A 201 -2.41 19.68 5.94
N SER A 202 -2.32 20.63 6.89
CA SER A 202 -1.24 21.62 6.93
C SER A 202 0.17 21.02 6.96
N GLU A 203 0.31 19.74 7.36
CA GLU A 203 1.60 19.05 7.38
C GLU A 203 2.11 18.70 5.98
N ILE A 204 1.33 18.93 4.92
CA ILE A 204 1.79 18.90 3.52
C ILE A 204 3.01 19.81 3.33
N LYS A 205 3.13 20.88 4.11
CA LYS A 205 4.30 21.77 4.09
C LYS A 205 5.64 21.02 4.22
N ARG A 206 5.66 19.85 4.87
CA ARG A 206 6.85 19.00 5.02
C ARG A 206 7.17 18.13 3.80
N ALA A 207 6.29 18.06 2.83
CA ALA A 207 6.56 17.35 1.59
C ALA A 207 7.39 18.22 0.63
N ASP A 208 8.37 17.63 -0.01
CA ASP A 208 9.14 18.25 -1.08
C ASP A 208 8.47 18.01 -2.44
N GLU A 209 7.75 16.90 -2.57
CA GLU A 209 7.08 16.47 -3.80
C GLU A 209 5.81 15.68 -3.45
N ILE A 210 4.76 15.83 -4.27
CA ILE A 210 3.53 15.05 -4.16
C ILE A 210 3.47 14.05 -5.33
N ILE A 211 3.09 12.81 -5.05
CA ILE A 211 2.69 11.85 -6.06
C ILE A 211 1.19 11.62 -5.95
N LEU A 212 0.46 12.09 -6.95
CA LEU A 212 -0.98 11.89 -7.08
C LEU A 212 -1.23 10.55 -7.76
N VAL A 213 -1.79 9.59 -7.04
CA VAL A 213 -2.03 8.23 -7.54
C VAL A 213 -3.37 8.14 -8.23
N ASN A 214 -3.33 7.89 -9.53
CA ASN A 214 -4.49 7.55 -10.33
C ASN A 214 -4.69 6.03 -10.40
N LYS A 215 -5.78 5.54 -9.83
CA LYS A 215 -6.17 4.14 -9.86
C LYS A 215 -7.36 3.90 -10.80
N GLY A 216 -7.40 4.62 -11.91
CA GLY A 216 -8.51 4.58 -12.87
C GLY A 216 -9.58 5.63 -12.59
N ASP A 217 -9.19 6.76 -12.02
CA ASP A 217 -10.05 7.93 -11.86
C ASP A 217 -10.22 8.60 -13.23
N GLU A 218 -11.47 8.77 -13.65
CA GLU A 218 -11.81 9.44 -14.90
C GLU A 218 -11.65 10.96 -14.79
N ASN A 219 -11.68 11.51 -13.57
CA ASN A 219 -11.60 12.94 -13.28
C ASN A 219 -10.18 13.36 -12.84
N ILE A 220 -9.15 12.86 -13.49
CA ILE A 220 -7.76 13.15 -13.11
C ILE A 220 -7.43 14.65 -13.22
N ASP A 221 -8.03 15.36 -14.16
CA ASP A 221 -7.81 16.80 -14.34
C ASP A 221 -8.37 17.63 -13.18
N GLU A 222 -9.52 17.24 -12.64
CA GLU A 222 -10.04 17.83 -11.38
C GLU A 222 -9.09 17.59 -10.22
N ALA A 223 -8.49 16.41 -10.13
CA ALA A 223 -7.53 16.07 -9.09
C ALA A 223 -6.19 16.83 -9.28
N ARG A 224 -5.78 17.13 -10.51
CA ARG A 224 -4.64 18.02 -10.81
C ARG A 224 -4.89 19.42 -10.25
N LEU A 225 -5.99 20.06 -10.63
CA LEU A 225 -6.37 21.39 -10.14
C LEU A 225 -6.48 21.44 -8.62
N TRP A 226 -6.90 20.32 -8.02
CA TRP A 226 -7.01 20.21 -6.57
C TRP A 226 -5.63 20.15 -5.90
N VAL A 227 -4.66 19.40 -6.44
CA VAL A 227 -3.33 19.26 -5.83
C VAL A 227 -2.47 20.52 -6.02
N GLU A 228 -2.67 21.28 -7.10
CA GLU A 228 -1.98 22.56 -7.38
C GLU A 228 -2.16 23.58 -6.24
N LYS A 229 -3.29 23.52 -5.52
CA LYS A 229 -3.58 24.41 -4.37
C LYS A 229 -2.55 24.29 -3.21
N PHE A 230 -1.76 23.23 -3.20
CA PHE A 230 -0.74 23.02 -2.16
C PHE A 230 0.62 23.65 -2.50
N ASP A 231 0.77 24.23 -3.68
CA ASP A 231 2.00 24.88 -4.15
C ASP A 231 3.24 23.99 -3.94
N LYS A 232 3.13 22.74 -4.40
CA LYS A 232 4.19 21.72 -4.33
C LYS A 232 4.40 21.10 -5.70
N PRO A 233 5.65 20.81 -6.11
CA PRO A 233 5.90 19.96 -7.26
C PRO A 233 5.11 18.66 -7.12
N PHE A 234 4.44 18.24 -8.20
CA PHE A 234 3.72 16.97 -8.17
C PHE A 234 3.89 16.19 -9.47
N LYS A 235 3.71 14.87 -9.36
CA LYS A 235 3.68 13.92 -10.47
C LYS A 235 2.43 13.09 -10.39
N ILE A 236 2.00 12.52 -11.52
CA ILE A 236 0.89 11.58 -11.56
C ILE A 236 1.44 10.17 -11.71
N ALA A 237 1.07 9.29 -10.80
CA ALA A 237 1.35 7.87 -10.85
C ALA A 237 0.08 7.13 -11.25
N THR A 238 0.01 6.64 -12.48
CA THR A 238 -1.12 5.86 -12.98
C THR A 238 -0.86 4.38 -12.76
N PHE A 239 -1.82 3.71 -12.13
CA PHE A 239 -1.79 2.25 -11.99
C PHE A 239 -2.37 1.62 -13.23
N GLU A 240 -1.60 0.70 -13.81
CA GLU A 240 -1.98 -0.03 -15.00
C GLU A 240 -1.73 -1.52 -14.81
N PRO A 241 -2.57 -2.39 -15.37
CA PRO A 241 -2.25 -3.80 -15.44
C PRO A 241 -0.99 -4.01 -16.27
N LYS A 242 0.08 -4.47 -15.62
CA LYS A 242 1.37 -4.79 -16.25
C LYS A 242 1.30 -6.11 -16.99
N SER A 243 0.69 -7.08 -16.34
CA SER A 243 0.52 -8.42 -16.88
C SER A 243 -0.66 -9.15 -16.25
N ILE A 244 -1.22 -10.10 -16.97
CA ILE A 244 -2.13 -11.11 -16.43
C ILE A 244 -1.50 -12.45 -16.70
N TYR A 245 -1.36 -13.29 -15.69
CA TYR A 245 -0.77 -14.61 -15.84
C TYR A 245 -1.53 -15.66 -15.04
N ASN A 246 -1.46 -16.89 -15.49
CA ASN A 246 -2.05 -18.02 -14.77
C ASN A 246 -1.23 -18.33 -13.50
N LEU A 247 -1.92 -18.55 -12.39
CA LEU A 247 -1.27 -18.78 -11.09
C LEU A 247 -0.43 -20.04 -11.05
N GLN A 248 -0.95 -21.15 -11.63
CA GLN A 248 -0.32 -22.45 -11.60
C GLN A 248 0.83 -22.54 -12.61
N SER A 249 0.54 -22.27 -13.90
CA SER A 249 1.51 -22.44 -14.99
C SER A 249 2.48 -21.28 -15.15
N LYS A 250 2.18 -20.11 -14.56
CA LYS A 250 2.91 -18.85 -14.79
C LYS A 250 2.88 -18.34 -16.23
N ALA A 251 2.13 -18.99 -17.12
CA ALA A 251 1.96 -18.54 -18.49
C ALA A 251 1.21 -17.21 -18.53
N GLN A 252 1.67 -16.30 -19.39
CA GLN A 252 0.96 -15.04 -19.65
C GLN A 252 -0.38 -15.31 -20.33
N VAL A 253 -1.41 -14.61 -19.87
CA VAL A 253 -2.74 -14.62 -20.48
C VAL A 253 -2.81 -13.49 -21.49
N VAL A 254 -2.75 -13.83 -22.77
CA VAL A 254 -2.82 -12.87 -23.87
C VAL A 254 -4.28 -12.66 -24.27
N ASN A 255 -4.71 -11.39 -24.38
CA ASN A 255 -6.05 -11.01 -24.84
C ASN A 255 -7.24 -11.73 -24.14
N PRO A 256 -7.42 -11.61 -22.83
CA PRO A 256 -8.57 -12.21 -22.16
C PRO A 256 -9.91 -11.52 -22.48
N LYS A 257 -9.90 -10.51 -23.38
CA LYS A 257 -11.08 -9.69 -23.73
C LYS A 257 -12.30 -10.54 -24.03
N LYS A 258 -13.38 -10.23 -23.29
CA LYS A 258 -14.71 -10.89 -23.40
C LYS A 258 -14.84 -12.28 -22.77
N GLN A 259 -13.79 -12.90 -22.24
CA GLN A 259 -13.97 -14.14 -21.50
C GLN A 259 -14.70 -13.85 -20.18
N LYS A 260 -15.68 -14.71 -19.84
CA LYS A 260 -16.33 -14.62 -18.53
C LYS A 260 -15.36 -15.08 -17.45
N ALA A 261 -15.25 -14.31 -16.38
CA ALA A 261 -14.46 -14.67 -15.22
C ALA A 261 -15.16 -14.25 -13.91
N VAL A 262 -14.91 -14.96 -12.83
CA VAL A 262 -15.26 -14.52 -11.49
C VAL A 262 -14.05 -13.79 -10.91
N ALA A 263 -14.21 -12.50 -10.60
CA ALA A 263 -13.18 -11.73 -9.93
C ALA A 263 -13.33 -11.85 -8.41
N PHE A 264 -12.22 -12.12 -7.72
CA PHE A 264 -12.22 -12.15 -6.26
C PHE A 264 -10.94 -11.57 -5.68
N CYS A 265 -11.03 -10.98 -4.47
CA CYS A 265 -9.85 -10.42 -3.80
C CYS A 265 -10.07 -10.25 -2.29
N ALA A 266 -8.95 -10.13 -1.56
CA ALA A 266 -8.89 -9.84 -0.12
C ALA A 266 -8.02 -8.60 0.13
N ILE A 267 -8.44 -7.45 -0.42
CA ILE A 267 -7.73 -6.17 -0.32
C ILE A 267 -8.64 -5.08 0.25
N GLY A 268 -8.04 -4.01 0.76
CA GLY A 268 -8.77 -2.92 1.43
C GLY A 268 -9.73 -2.12 0.54
N GLN A 269 -9.54 -2.13 -0.79
CA GLN A 269 -10.38 -1.43 -1.77
C GLN A 269 -10.72 -2.35 -2.95
N PRO A 270 -11.65 -3.30 -2.78
CA PRO A 270 -11.99 -4.29 -3.82
C PRO A 270 -12.54 -3.69 -5.11
N SER A 271 -13.32 -2.61 -5.01
CA SER A 271 -13.96 -1.96 -6.17
C SER A 271 -12.95 -1.55 -7.23
N GLN A 272 -11.82 -1.00 -6.83
CA GLN A 272 -10.77 -0.59 -7.77
C GLN A 272 -10.20 -1.76 -8.57
N PHE A 273 -9.94 -2.88 -7.91
CA PHE A 273 -9.49 -4.09 -8.59
C PHE A 273 -10.55 -4.62 -9.56
N PHE A 274 -11.82 -4.63 -9.15
CA PHE A 274 -12.90 -5.08 -10.02
C PHE A 274 -13.07 -4.17 -11.24
N ASP A 275 -12.91 -2.87 -11.10
CA ASP A 275 -12.97 -1.93 -12.23
C ASP A 275 -11.81 -2.13 -13.20
N PHE A 276 -10.60 -2.41 -12.72
CA PHE A 276 -9.50 -2.84 -13.59
C PHE A 276 -9.80 -4.16 -14.29
N ALA A 277 -10.28 -5.17 -13.55
CA ALA A 277 -10.55 -6.49 -14.11
C ALA A 277 -11.65 -6.47 -15.19
N LYS A 278 -12.67 -5.61 -15.06
CA LYS A 278 -13.73 -5.40 -16.07
C LYS A 278 -13.20 -4.92 -17.43
N ARG A 279 -12.06 -4.26 -17.47
CA ARG A 279 -11.43 -3.82 -18.73
C ARG A 279 -10.94 -5.00 -19.56
N TYR A 280 -10.66 -6.14 -18.93
CA TYR A 280 -10.07 -7.33 -19.52
C TYR A 280 -11.04 -8.52 -19.60
N TYR A 281 -12.00 -8.63 -18.68
CA TYR A 281 -12.93 -9.74 -18.56
C TYR A 281 -14.38 -9.26 -18.47
N ALA A 282 -15.30 -10.10 -18.96
CA ALA A 282 -16.69 -9.99 -18.58
C ALA A 282 -16.87 -10.58 -17.17
N LEU A 283 -17.20 -9.74 -16.19
CA LEU A 283 -17.35 -10.14 -14.78
C LEU A 283 -18.84 -10.27 -14.43
N PRO A 284 -19.47 -11.46 -14.58
CA PRO A 284 -20.83 -11.67 -14.17
C PRO A 284 -21.02 -11.56 -12.65
N GLU A 285 -19.95 -11.85 -11.89
CA GLU A 285 -19.97 -11.78 -10.43
C GLU A 285 -18.59 -11.48 -9.89
N THR A 286 -18.58 -10.74 -8.74
CA THR A 286 -17.38 -10.39 -8.00
C THR A 286 -17.51 -10.81 -6.55
N VAL A 287 -16.45 -11.31 -5.94
CA VAL A 287 -16.42 -11.77 -4.55
C VAL A 287 -15.33 -11.04 -3.78
N SER A 288 -15.70 -10.32 -2.73
CA SER A 288 -14.75 -9.65 -1.85
C SER A 288 -14.64 -10.37 -0.51
N PHE A 289 -13.41 -10.58 -0.08
CA PHE A 289 -13.08 -11.07 1.26
C PHE A 289 -12.54 -9.90 2.11
N ASP A 290 -12.44 -10.11 3.42
CA ASP A 290 -11.83 -9.12 4.30
C ASP A 290 -10.38 -8.84 3.90
N ASP A 291 -9.92 -7.60 4.13
CA ASP A 291 -8.53 -7.24 3.88
C ASP A 291 -7.58 -8.15 4.67
N HIS A 292 -6.59 -8.72 3.99
CA HIS A 292 -5.67 -9.73 4.50
C HIS A 292 -6.30 -11.09 4.85
N HIS A 293 -7.50 -11.42 4.34
CA HIS A 293 -8.11 -12.73 4.55
C HIS A 293 -7.14 -13.87 4.20
N GLY A 294 -7.06 -14.86 5.08
CA GLY A 294 -6.34 -16.12 4.82
C GLY A 294 -7.31 -17.11 4.17
N TYR A 295 -7.13 -17.38 2.87
CA TYR A 295 -8.00 -18.31 2.16
C TYR A 295 -7.93 -19.72 2.72
N THR A 296 -9.05 -20.42 2.67
CA THR A 296 -9.20 -21.82 3.10
C THR A 296 -9.72 -22.68 1.93
N LYS A 297 -9.60 -24.01 2.04
CA LYS A 297 -10.21 -24.94 1.09
C LYS A 297 -11.73 -24.76 0.96
N LYS A 298 -12.40 -24.29 2.03
CA LYS A 298 -13.83 -23.96 2.02
C LYS A 298 -14.12 -22.76 1.13
N ASP A 299 -13.31 -21.70 1.23
CA ASP A 299 -13.46 -20.51 0.39
C ASP A 299 -13.30 -20.87 -1.09
N ILE A 300 -12.32 -21.72 -1.44
CA ILE A 300 -12.12 -22.17 -2.82
C ILE A 300 -13.33 -22.97 -3.30
N LYS A 301 -13.90 -23.86 -2.48
CA LYS A 301 -15.12 -24.60 -2.84
C LYS A 301 -16.31 -23.66 -3.12
N GLU A 302 -16.48 -22.60 -2.31
CA GLU A 302 -17.53 -21.61 -2.54
C GLU A 302 -17.29 -20.80 -3.82
N LEU A 303 -16.06 -20.37 -4.08
CA LEU A 303 -15.69 -19.73 -5.35
C LEU A 303 -16.02 -20.62 -6.56
N VAL A 304 -15.71 -21.92 -6.49
CA VAL A 304 -16.04 -22.89 -7.56
C VAL A 304 -17.56 -22.97 -7.78
N LYS A 305 -18.39 -22.93 -6.72
CA LYS A 305 -19.86 -22.86 -6.88
C LYS A 305 -20.29 -21.58 -7.60
N VAL A 306 -19.68 -20.46 -7.25
CA VAL A 306 -19.94 -19.17 -7.92
C VAL A 306 -19.57 -19.26 -9.41
N ALA A 307 -18.44 -19.83 -9.76
CA ALA A 307 -18.01 -19.99 -11.14
C ALA A 307 -18.96 -20.91 -11.95
N LYS A 308 -19.39 -22.03 -11.36
CA LYS A 308 -20.35 -22.96 -11.97
C LYS A 308 -21.67 -22.28 -12.31
N ARG A 309 -22.28 -21.53 -11.37
CA ARG A 309 -23.56 -20.84 -11.63
C ARG A 309 -23.43 -19.74 -12.69
N ASN A 310 -22.25 -19.15 -12.85
CA ASN A 310 -21.95 -18.15 -13.87
C ASN A 310 -21.43 -18.75 -15.19
N LYS A 311 -21.40 -20.08 -15.32
CA LYS A 311 -20.94 -20.82 -16.51
C LYS A 311 -19.54 -20.35 -16.97
N THR A 312 -18.61 -20.30 -16.03
CA THR A 312 -17.19 -20.00 -16.29
C THR A 312 -16.29 -20.91 -15.47
N ASN A 313 -15.08 -21.12 -15.95
CA ASN A 313 -14.01 -21.82 -15.24
C ASN A 313 -12.79 -20.90 -14.99
N ILE A 314 -12.94 -19.57 -15.20
CA ILE A 314 -11.86 -18.60 -15.06
C ILE A 314 -12.10 -17.76 -13.83
N PHE A 315 -11.07 -17.63 -13.02
CA PHE A 315 -10.97 -16.70 -11.92
C PHE A 315 -9.93 -15.63 -12.23
N ILE A 316 -10.15 -14.40 -11.73
CA ILE A 316 -9.15 -13.35 -11.74
C ILE A 316 -9.00 -12.78 -10.32
N THR A 317 -7.77 -12.67 -9.84
CA THR A 317 -7.44 -12.17 -8.52
C THR A 317 -6.24 -11.24 -8.55
N THR A 318 -5.87 -10.70 -7.39
CA THR A 318 -4.75 -9.77 -7.27
C THR A 318 -3.43 -10.50 -6.97
N GLN A 319 -2.31 -9.86 -7.32
CA GLN A 319 -0.98 -10.35 -6.96
C GLN A 319 -0.77 -10.39 -5.43
N LYS A 320 -1.49 -9.58 -4.66
CA LYS A 320 -1.45 -9.62 -3.18
C LYS A 320 -2.05 -10.92 -2.63
N ASP A 321 -3.03 -11.47 -3.32
CA ASP A 321 -3.69 -12.72 -2.93
C ASP A 321 -2.97 -13.97 -3.43
N GLU A 322 -2.15 -13.85 -4.49
CA GLU A 322 -1.40 -14.96 -5.09
C GLU A 322 -0.68 -15.85 -4.07
N ALA A 323 0.08 -15.23 -3.18
CA ALA A 323 0.89 -15.97 -2.20
C ALA A 323 0.07 -16.83 -1.24
N LYS A 324 -1.19 -16.44 -1.00
CA LYS A 324 -2.12 -17.13 -0.10
C LYS A 324 -2.90 -18.24 -0.80
N LEU A 325 -2.96 -18.20 -2.14
CA LEU A 325 -3.77 -19.10 -2.95
C LEU A 325 -2.96 -20.28 -3.49
N LYS A 326 -1.66 -20.11 -3.73
CA LYS A 326 -0.82 -21.05 -4.47
C LYS A 326 -1.02 -22.52 -4.05
N CYS A 327 -0.90 -22.84 -2.76
CA CYS A 327 -1.06 -24.21 -2.25
C CYS A 327 -2.51 -24.69 -2.16
N LEU A 328 -3.51 -23.82 -2.39
CA LEU A 328 -4.92 -24.14 -2.26
C LEU A 328 -5.56 -24.48 -3.60
N VAL A 329 -4.99 -23.98 -4.69
CA VAL A 329 -5.56 -24.10 -6.03
C VAL A 329 -4.86 -25.14 -6.90
N ASP A 330 -3.72 -25.68 -6.44
CA ASP A 330 -2.96 -26.70 -7.19
C ASP A 330 -3.81 -27.95 -7.45
N ASP A 331 -4.70 -28.33 -6.52
CA ASP A 331 -5.59 -29.49 -6.61
C ASP A 331 -6.95 -29.19 -7.28
N VAL A 332 -7.18 -27.96 -7.77
CA VAL A 332 -8.49 -27.57 -8.35
C VAL A 332 -8.47 -27.73 -9.85
N SER A 333 -8.69 -28.98 -10.31
CA SER A 333 -8.69 -29.31 -11.73
C SER A 333 -9.86 -28.65 -12.49
N GLY A 334 -9.61 -28.29 -13.76
CA GLY A 334 -10.63 -27.72 -14.65
C GLY A 334 -10.91 -26.23 -14.46
N TYR A 335 -10.20 -25.55 -13.54
CA TYR A 335 -10.30 -24.09 -13.31
C TYR A 335 -8.97 -23.38 -13.52
N SER A 336 -9.06 -22.21 -14.13
CA SER A 336 -7.91 -21.31 -14.35
C SER A 336 -7.95 -20.17 -13.34
N PHE A 337 -6.93 -20.05 -12.51
CA PHE A 337 -6.77 -18.95 -11.59
C PHE A 337 -5.75 -17.95 -12.15
N ASN A 338 -6.24 -16.82 -12.64
CA ASN A 338 -5.41 -15.77 -13.22
C ASN A 338 -5.10 -14.71 -12.18
N VAL A 339 -3.91 -14.16 -12.26
CA VAL A 339 -3.42 -13.11 -11.38
C VAL A 339 -3.18 -11.85 -12.19
N MET A 340 -3.78 -10.74 -11.77
CA MET A 340 -3.49 -9.43 -12.34
C MET A 340 -2.37 -8.78 -11.56
N GLU A 341 -1.27 -8.51 -12.23
CA GLU A 341 -0.16 -7.72 -11.71
C GLU A 341 -0.36 -6.26 -12.11
N LEU A 342 -0.33 -5.36 -11.13
CA LEU A 342 -0.36 -3.93 -11.37
C LEU A 342 1.07 -3.36 -11.38
N GLY A 343 1.36 -2.56 -12.38
CA GLY A 343 2.51 -1.67 -12.48
C GLY A 343 2.12 -0.24 -12.17
N VAL A 344 3.11 0.61 -12.09
CA VAL A 344 2.96 2.07 -11.94
C VAL A 344 3.68 2.73 -13.09
N ARG A 345 3.02 3.68 -13.75
CA ARG A 345 3.65 4.61 -14.69
C ARG A 345 3.59 5.99 -14.06
N ILE A 346 4.75 6.60 -13.84
CA ILE A 346 4.87 7.96 -13.32
C ILE A 346 5.11 8.87 -14.51
N GLU A 347 4.22 9.86 -14.71
CA GLU A 347 4.37 10.89 -15.72
C GLU A 347 5.23 12.00 -15.13
N GLU A 348 6.35 12.31 -15.81
CA GLU A 348 7.14 13.52 -15.55
C GLU A 348 6.44 14.70 -16.22
N GLN A 349 6.21 15.77 -15.47
CA GLN A 349 5.70 17.02 -16.01
C GLN A 349 6.84 17.88 -16.52
#